data_a4c315571a6c1cc7092626fadeffbd59
#
_entry.id   a4c315571a6c1cc7092626fadeffbd59
#
_cell.length_a   1.000
_cell.length_b   1.000
_cell.length_c   1.000
_cell.angle_alpha   90.00
_cell.angle_beta   90.00
_cell.angle_gamma   90.00
#
_symmetry.space_group_name_H-M   'P 1'
#
loop_
_entity.id
_entity.type
_entity.pdbx_description
1 polymer ?
#
loop_
_entity_poly.entity_id
_entity_poly.type
_entity_poly.pdbx_seq_one_letter_code
_entity_poly.pdbx_strand_id
1 'polypeptide(L)'
;WFQICAESINGYLSSIGKDPYRISKIHYFQGNYSDSIWSTADNTDQILNYFGPNGLNYIPSTPGELGGFLAPDYENDDYSNYDDTIVRNAINQNPGYVLMNRDHGWYSLWDCPAFGSEMVPMLTNHNKLPFVLSINCASGAFGNKNCLTESLIKIENAGGVGVIAPTFETHTHSNDSYLWGVWDFFENDFLPDYGTSVENNNNYMPAFANVSAKHFIYQQNFPNTYQNTRELTSNLFHAHCDAFLKLYSEVPQQMNIEHDNSYYSENKSFNIKAPAGSIIGSSTEDYDGIKTLAIAEGTGSMQSINIPEHLNPENNLYITVTKTNHLRYEQSIEIKTDNAFVTMEDFFFDDNQHNLIFN
;
A
#
# COMPACT_ATOMS: atom_id res chain seq x y z
N TRP A 1 18.95 -14.38 8.71
CA TRP A 1 17.51 -14.33 9.01
C TRP A 1 16.78 -13.44 8.01
N PHE A 2 17.01 -12.16 8.01
CA PHE A 2 16.30 -11.17 7.22
C PHE A 2 16.31 -11.50 5.74
N GLN A 3 17.47 -11.87 5.23
CA GLN A 3 17.66 -12.22 3.83
C GLN A 3 16.83 -13.45 3.41
N ILE A 4 16.82 -14.51 4.21
CA ILE A 4 16.02 -15.71 3.91
C ILE A 4 14.54 -15.37 3.81
N CYS A 5 14.03 -14.62 4.76
CA CYS A 5 12.64 -14.22 4.77
C CYS A 5 12.31 -13.42 3.49
N ALA A 6 13.13 -12.45 3.13
CA ALA A 6 12.95 -11.66 1.92
C ALA A 6 13.06 -12.50 0.65
N GLU A 7 14.04 -13.41 0.58
CA GLU A 7 14.27 -14.20 -0.62
C GLU A 7 13.28 -15.36 -0.80
N SER A 8 12.70 -15.88 0.27
CA SER A 8 11.58 -16.83 0.14
C SER A 8 10.38 -16.17 -0.55
N ILE A 9 10.08 -14.93 -0.23
CA ILE A 9 9.04 -14.14 -0.87
C ILE A 9 9.41 -13.80 -2.31
N ASN A 10 10.65 -13.35 -2.54
CA ASN A 10 11.15 -13.07 -3.87
C ASN A 10 11.08 -14.30 -4.80
N GLY A 11 11.50 -15.46 -4.31
CA GLY A 11 11.47 -16.70 -5.08
C GLY A 11 10.05 -17.10 -5.46
N TYR A 12 9.11 -17.00 -4.54
CA TYR A 12 7.71 -17.25 -4.82
C TYR A 12 7.16 -16.26 -5.86
N LEU A 13 7.34 -14.96 -5.64
CA LEU A 13 6.84 -13.93 -6.56
C LEU A 13 7.41 -14.11 -7.97
N SER A 14 8.68 -14.44 -8.08
CA SER A 14 9.33 -14.76 -9.38
C SER A 14 8.70 -15.99 -10.02
N SER A 15 8.34 -17.01 -9.25
CA SER A 15 7.73 -18.24 -9.78
C SER A 15 6.34 -18.00 -10.38
N ILE A 16 5.61 -16.98 -9.92
CA ILE A 16 4.31 -16.58 -10.45
C ILE A 16 4.41 -15.46 -11.50
N GLY A 17 5.61 -15.16 -11.99
CA GLY A 17 5.85 -14.20 -13.08
C GLY A 17 5.92 -12.74 -12.65
N LYS A 18 6.04 -12.45 -11.36
CA LYS A 18 6.36 -11.11 -10.87
C LYS A 18 7.88 -10.87 -11.01
N ASP A 19 8.28 -9.62 -11.02
CA ASP A 19 9.69 -9.22 -11.15
C ASP A 19 10.08 -8.30 -9.97
N PRO A 20 10.37 -8.87 -8.80
CA PRO A 20 10.74 -8.09 -7.61
C PRO A 20 12.11 -7.42 -7.82
N TYR A 21 12.16 -6.10 -7.64
CA TYR A 21 13.42 -5.39 -7.59
C TYR A 21 14.06 -5.55 -6.20
N ARG A 22 15.27 -6.11 -6.15
CA ARG A 22 15.94 -6.47 -4.90
C ARG A 22 17.07 -5.50 -4.58
N ILE A 23 17.12 -5.09 -3.32
CA ILE A 23 18.24 -4.38 -2.74
C ILE A 23 18.69 -5.18 -1.53
N SER A 24 19.94 -5.59 -1.51
CA SER A 24 20.55 -6.31 -0.38
C SER A 24 21.84 -5.64 0.02
N LYS A 25 21.94 -5.30 1.29
CA LYS A 25 23.17 -4.82 1.87
C LYS A 25 23.48 -5.68 3.10
N ILE A 26 24.64 -6.33 3.11
CA ILE A 26 25.06 -7.23 4.17
C ILE A 26 26.26 -6.65 4.85
N HIS A 27 26.13 -6.33 6.12
CA HIS A 27 27.21 -5.74 6.89
C HIS A 27 28.40 -6.67 7.09
N TYR A 28 28.11 -7.88 7.51
CA TYR A 28 29.17 -8.81 7.84
C TYR A 28 28.64 -10.22 7.91
N PHE A 29 29.16 -11.08 7.06
CA PHE A 29 28.81 -12.47 7.09
C PHE A 29 29.94 -13.29 7.66
N GLN A 30 29.78 -13.85 8.86
CA GLN A 30 30.68 -14.84 9.43
C GLN A 30 29.93 -16.15 9.62
N GLY A 31 30.37 -17.18 8.91
CA GLY A 31 29.94 -18.54 9.13
C GLY A 31 29.20 -19.19 7.95
N ASN A 32 28.92 -20.46 8.10
CA ASN A 32 28.07 -21.21 7.17
C ASN A 32 26.62 -21.10 7.60
N TYR A 33 25.71 -21.03 6.63
CA TYR A 33 24.31 -21.27 6.90
C TYR A 33 24.16 -22.68 7.44
N SER A 34 23.69 -22.85 8.66
CA SER A 34 23.33 -24.15 9.22
C SER A 34 21.85 -24.16 9.55
N ASP A 35 21.21 -25.30 9.35
CA ASP A 35 19.77 -25.46 9.53
C ASP A 35 19.28 -25.05 10.94
N SER A 36 20.15 -25.16 11.94
CA SER A 36 19.83 -24.79 13.32
C SER A 36 19.72 -23.27 13.56
N ILE A 37 20.19 -22.44 12.62
CA ILE A 37 20.15 -20.97 12.73
C ILE A 37 18.82 -20.41 12.22
N TRP A 38 18.08 -21.19 11.44
CA TRP A 38 16.93 -20.72 10.68
C TRP A 38 15.58 -20.98 11.35
N SER A 39 15.55 -21.88 12.32
CA SER A 39 14.32 -22.25 13.00
C SER A 39 13.81 -21.11 13.87
N THR A 40 12.79 -20.43 13.41
CA THR A 40 12.11 -19.34 14.12
C THR A 40 10.78 -19.79 14.69
N ALA A 41 10.16 -20.77 14.07
CA ALA A 41 8.95 -21.45 14.49
C ALA A 41 9.04 -22.93 14.10
N ASP A 42 8.24 -23.79 14.69
CA ASP A 42 8.30 -25.26 14.47
C ASP A 42 8.13 -25.66 13.01
N ASN A 43 7.44 -24.86 12.22
CA ASN A 43 7.20 -25.11 10.79
C ASN A 43 8.15 -24.34 9.85
N THR A 44 9.15 -23.65 10.36
CA THR A 44 10.06 -22.84 9.53
C THR A 44 10.77 -23.67 8.47
N ASP A 45 11.30 -24.83 8.84
CA ASP A 45 11.96 -25.73 7.88
C ASP A 45 10.98 -26.24 6.82
N GLN A 46 9.73 -26.46 7.16
CA GLN A 46 8.70 -26.85 6.22
C GLN A 46 8.34 -25.73 5.27
N ILE A 47 8.23 -24.52 5.76
CA ILE A 47 8.00 -23.32 4.94
C ILE A 47 9.16 -23.09 3.97
N LEU A 48 10.39 -23.19 4.46
CA LEU A 48 11.58 -23.05 3.62
C LEU A 48 11.67 -24.16 2.56
N ASN A 49 11.31 -25.39 2.91
CA ASN A 49 11.24 -26.50 1.96
C ASN A 49 10.11 -26.34 0.94
N TYR A 50 9.00 -25.73 1.32
CA TYR A 50 7.92 -25.40 0.38
C TYR A 50 8.38 -24.48 -0.73
N PHE A 51 9.16 -23.46 -0.43
CA PHE A 51 9.77 -22.59 -1.46
C PHE A 51 10.84 -23.32 -2.30
N GLY A 52 11.33 -24.49 -1.85
CA GLY A 52 12.11 -25.46 -2.57
C GLY A 52 13.12 -24.87 -3.55
N PRO A 53 13.11 -25.33 -4.83
CA PRO A 53 14.07 -24.87 -5.81
C PRO A 53 14.04 -23.35 -6.05
N ASN A 54 12.89 -22.72 -5.89
CA ASN A 54 12.72 -21.29 -6.16
C ASN A 54 13.10 -20.41 -4.96
N GLY A 55 12.75 -20.82 -3.75
CA GLY A 55 13.07 -20.07 -2.54
C GLY A 55 14.47 -20.32 -2.00
N LEU A 56 14.83 -21.59 -1.78
CA LEU A 56 16.13 -21.97 -1.20
C LEU A 56 17.30 -21.88 -2.17
N ASN A 57 17.08 -22.05 -3.48
CA ASN A 57 18.14 -21.88 -4.48
C ASN A 57 18.70 -20.47 -4.57
N TYR A 58 17.98 -19.50 -4.02
CA TYR A 58 18.47 -18.12 -3.89
C TYR A 58 19.33 -17.93 -2.64
N ILE A 59 19.44 -18.93 -1.79
CA ILE A 59 20.21 -18.88 -0.55
C ILE A 59 21.38 -19.84 -0.66
N PRO A 60 22.56 -19.34 -1.04
CA PRO A 60 23.73 -20.18 -1.22
C PRO A 60 24.22 -20.76 0.11
N SER A 61 24.79 -21.95 0.06
CA SER A 61 25.27 -22.68 1.24
C SER A 61 26.52 -22.08 1.87
N THR A 62 27.24 -21.23 1.13
CA THR A 62 28.50 -20.61 1.57
C THR A 62 28.54 -19.12 1.27
N PRO A 63 29.22 -18.32 2.10
CA PRO A 63 29.29 -16.87 1.93
C PRO A 63 29.90 -16.42 0.58
N GLY A 64 30.81 -17.19 0.02
CA GLY A 64 31.43 -16.88 -1.27
C GLY A 64 30.50 -17.02 -2.47
N GLU A 65 29.37 -17.70 -2.32
CA GLU A 65 28.39 -17.93 -3.36
C GLU A 65 27.31 -16.82 -3.40
N LEU A 66 27.31 -15.93 -2.42
CA LEU A 66 26.31 -14.88 -2.28
C LEU A 66 26.30 -13.86 -3.42
N GLY A 67 27.39 -13.73 -4.16
CA GLY A 67 27.51 -12.75 -5.24
C GLY A 67 26.46 -12.88 -6.36
N GLY A 68 25.95 -14.10 -6.62
CA GLY A 68 24.87 -14.34 -7.59
C GLY A 68 23.47 -14.10 -7.04
N PHE A 69 23.37 -13.92 -5.74
CA PHE A 69 22.15 -13.85 -4.99
C PHE A 69 21.83 -12.42 -4.54
N LEU A 70 22.87 -11.66 -4.28
CA LEU A 70 22.76 -10.28 -3.85
C LEU A 70 22.41 -9.36 -5.01
N ALA A 71 21.69 -8.29 -4.72
CA ALA A 71 21.48 -7.22 -5.68
C ALA A 71 22.84 -6.72 -6.23
N PRO A 72 22.85 -6.17 -7.47
CA PRO A 72 24.08 -5.67 -8.10
C PRO A 72 24.85 -4.67 -7.24
N ASP A 73 24.17 -4.00 -6.34
CA ASP A 73 24.72 -2.99 -5.43
C ASP A 73 25.22 -3.57 -4.11
N TYR A 74 25.50 -4.88 -4.08
CA TYR A 74 26.14 -5.50 -2.93
C TYR A 74 27.52 -4.90 -2.69
N GLU A 75 27.62 -4.14 -1.63
CA GLU A 75 28.88 -3.69 -1.08
C GLU A 75 29.09 -4.32 0.29
N ASN A 76 30.32 -4.79 0.52
CA ASN A 76 30.75 -5.22 1.85
C ASN A 76 30.89 -3.96 2.70
N ASP A 77 29.86 -3.67 3.51
CA ASP A 77 29.78 -2.37 4.16
C ASP A 77 30.61 -2.30 5.41
N ASP A 78 31.56 -1.41 5.37
CA ASP A 78 32.09 -0.76 6.57
C ASP A 78 30.99 0.20 7.05
N TYR A 79 30.47 0.05 8.27
CA TYR A 79 29.46 0.91 8.92
C TYR A 79 29.66 2.43 8.75
N SER A 80 30.78 2.82 8.18
CA SER A 80 31.14 4.21 7.95
C SER A 80 30.51 4.85 6.71
N ASN A 81 29.93 4.06 5.78
CA ASN A 81 29.33 4.57 4.55
C ASN A 81 27.83 4.23 4.49
N TYR A 82 27.03 4.98 5.23
CA TYR A 82 25.58 5.00 5.03
C TYR A 82 25.29 5.60 3.65
N ASP A 83 25.15 4.75 2.63
CA ASP A 83 24.67 5.20 1.33
C ASP A 83 23.14 5.04 1.28
N ASP A 84 22.47 6.12 1.59
CA ASP A 84 21.02 6.28 1.53
C ASP A 84 20.49 6.40 0.10
N THR A 85 21.37 6.53 -0.88
CA THR A 85 20.99 6.82 -2.27
C THR A 85 20.34 5.63 -2.93
N ILE A 86 20.70 4.41 -2.57
CA ILE A 86 20.22 3.17 -3.21
C ILE A 86 18.70 3.02 -3.00
N VAL A 87 18.23 3.08 -1.77
CA VAL A 87 16.80 2.94 -1.46
C VAL A 87 15.99 4.09 -2.04
N ARG A 88 16.47 5.32 -1.88
CA ARG A 88 15.83 6.51 -2.44
C ARG A 88 15.73 6.42 -3.97
N ASN A 89 16.80 6.02 -4.64
CA ASN A 89 16.81 5.87 -6.09
C ASN A 89 15.84 4.75 -6.53
N ALA A 90 15.78 3.65 -5.81
CA ALA A 90 14.84 2.58 -6.09
C ALA A 90 13.38 3.06 -5.98
N ILE A 91 13.04 3.78 -4.92
CA ILE A 91 11.69 4.35 -4.73
C ILE A 91 11.34 5.31 -5.87
N ASN A 92 12.30 6.16 -6.29
CA ASN A 92 12.07 7.16 -7.31
C ASN A 92 12.00 6.57 -8.73
N GLN A 93 12.80 5.54 -9.03
CA GLN A 93 13.00 5.01 -10.38
C GLN A 93 12.21 3.72 -10.65
N ASN A 94 12.06 2.88 -9.64
CA ASN A 94 11.39 1.58 -9.74
C ASN A 94 10.20 1.50 -8.77
N PRO A 95 9.17 2.30 -8.97
CA PRO A 95 8.03 2.30 -8.06
C PRO A 95 7.24 1.00 -8.23
N GLY A 96 7.45 0.09 -7.29
CA GLY A 96 6.62 -1.12 -7.14
C GLY A 96 5.32 -0.81 -6.42
N TYR A 97 4.40 -1.76 -6.38
CA TYR A 97 3.16 -1.63 -5.59
C TYR A 97 3.42 -1.80 -4.09
N VAL A 98 4.39 -2.62 -3.76
CA VAL A 98 4.83 -2.89 -2.39
C VAL A 98 6.32 -2.63 -2.30
N LEU A 99 6.71 -1.83 -1.33
CA LEU A 99 8.09 -1.65 -0.89
C LEU A 99 8.25 -2.40 0.43
N MET A 100 9.10 -3.40 0.48
CA MET A 100 9.34 -4.20 1.66
C MET A 100 10.74 -3.98 2.20
N ASN A 101 10.83 -3.57 3.47
CA ASN A 101 12.08 -3.59 4.23
C ASN A 101 12.02 -4.72 5.26
N ARG A 102 13.04 -5.55 5.29
CA ARG A 102 13.20 -6.59 6.27
C ARG A 102 14.64 -6.58 6.81
N ASP A 103 14.84 -5.85 7.88
CA ASP A 103 16.14 -5.69 8.55
C ASP A 103 15.95 -5.07 9.93
N HIS A 104 17.03 -4.55 10.51
CA HIS A 104 16.98 -3.68 11.67
C HIS A 104 16.38 -2.32 11.31
N GLY A 105 15.86 -1.63 12.29
CA GLY A 105 15.32 -0.29 12.15
C GLY A 105 15.12 0.38 13.50
N TRP A 106 14.89 1.67 13.44
CA TRP A 106 14.58 2.52 14.56
C TRP A 106 13.42 3.47 14.21
N TYR A 107 12.96 4.25 15.15
CA TYR A 107 11.80 5.11 14.89
C TYR A 107 11.93 6.00 13.65
N SER A 108 13.13 6.46 13.32
CA SER A 108 13.37 7.40 12.22
C SER A 108 14.04 6.79 10.99
N LEU A 109 14.48 5.52 11.03
CA LEU A 109 15.27 4.94 9.94
C LEU A 109 15.18 3.42 9.85
N TRP A 110 15.48 2.90 8.67
CA TRP A 110 15.96 1.56 8.40
C TRP A 110 17.49 1.55 8.51
N ASP A 111 18.05 0.44 8.93
CA ASP A 111 19.46 0.38 9.22
C ASP A 111 20.28 -0.04 8.00
N CYS A 112 19.97 -1.16 7.38
CA CYS A 112 20.75 -1.69 6.27
C CYS A 112 19.90 -2.33 5.17
N PRO A 113 19.81 -1.72 3.97
CA PRO A 113 20.38 -0.43 3.60
C PRO A 113 19.71 0.74 4.33
N ALA A 114 20.49 1.78 4.59
CA ALA A 114 20.02 2.93 5.35
C ALA A 114 18.98 3.75 4.57
N PHE A 115 17.87 4.07 5.22
CA PHE A 115 16.87 5.00 4.70
C PHE A 115 16.09 5.61 5.86
N GLY A 116 16.11 6.91 5.98
CA GLY A 116 15.56 7.62 7.14
C GLY A 116 14.56 8.72 6.81
N SER A 117 13.91 9.21 7.85
CA SER A 117 12.89 10.26 7.76
C SER A 117 13.43 11.57 7.17
N GLU A 118 14.72 11.85 7.34
CA GLU A 118 15.41 12.99 6.74
C GLU A 118 15.59 12.85 5.22
N MET A 119 15.50 11.65 4.67
CA MET A 119 15.63 11.37 3.24
C MET A 119 14.30 11.41 2.51
N VAL A 120 13.20 11.25 3.25
CA VAL A 120 11.84 11.26 2.68
C VAL A 120 11.55 12.55 1.89
N PRO A 121 11.97 13.76 2.32
CA PRO A 121 11.78 14.97 1.52
C PRO A 121 12.51 14.98 0.17
N MET A 122 13.44 14.06 -0.06
CA MET A 122 14.17 13.92 -1.32
C MET A 122 13.50 12.94 -2.29
N LEU A 123 12.35 12.36 -1.92
CA LEU A 123 11.58 11.48 -2.79
C LEU A 123 10.89 12.30 -3.89
N THR A 124 10.89 11.74 -5.10
CA THR A 124 10.30 12.32 -6.31
C THR A 124 9.41 11.31 -7.04
N ASN A 125 8.85 10.35 -6.31
CA ASN A 125 8.03 9.30 -6.89
C ASN A 125 6.59 9.75 -7.20
N HIS A 126 6.21 10.97 -6.83
CA HIS A 126 4.93 11.63 -7.15
C HIS A 126 3.71 10.73 -6.91
N ASN A 127 2.92 10.46 -7.94
CA ASN A 127 1.71 9.63 -7.88
C ASN A 127 1.99 8.12 -7.94
N LYS A 128 3.26 7.70 -7.94
CA LYS A 128 3.66 6.30 -7.91
C LYS A 128 4.01 5.89 -6.48
N LEU A 129 2.99 5.82 -5.64
CA LEU A 129 3.13 5.62 -4.20
C LEU A 129 3.07 4.13 -3.87
N PRO A 130 4.17 3.49 -3.42
CA PRO A 130 4.12 2.13 -2.93
C PRO A 130 3.39 2.04 -1.59
N PHE A 131 2.84 0.88 -1.29
CA PHE A 131 2.53 0.50 0.08
C PHE A 131 3.78 -0.05 0.74
N VAL A 132 4.09 0.38 1.96
CA VAL A 132 5.34 0.04 2.62
C VAL A 132 5.13 -1.01 3.70
N LEU A 133 5.86 -2.11 3.62
CA LEU A 133 6.01 -3.11 4.67
C LEU A 133 7.35 -2.88 5.39
N SER A 134 7.31 -2.17 6.50
CA SER A 134 8.49 -1.86 7.32
C SER A 134 8.61 -2.88 8.45
N ILE A 135 9.26 -4.01 8.15
CA ILE A 135 9.32 -5.16 9.05
C ILE A 135 10.66 -5.17 9.80
N ASN A 136 10.72 -4.37 10.83
CA ASN A 136 11.89 -4.05 11.64
C ASN A 136 11.48 -3.67 13.06
N CYS A 137 12.25 -2.78 13.73
CA CYS A 137 11.91 -2.26 15.05
C CYS A 137 11.46 -0.79 14.96
N ALA A 138 10.44 -0.42 15.71
CA ALA A 138 10.03 0.94 16.07
C ALA A 138 9.77 1.96 14.93
N SER A 139 9.88 1.59 13.67
CA SER A 139 9.72 2.54 12.54
C SER A 139 8.30 3.12 12.39
N GLY A 140 7.33 2.52 13.08
CA GLY A 140 5.95 3.01 13.22
C GLY A 140 5.68 3.67 14.58
N ALA A 141 6.67 4.13 15.30
CA ALA A 141 6.53 4.75 16.63
C ALA A 141 5.93 6.17 16.55
N PHE A 142 4.69 6.27 16.09
CA PHE A 142 3.97 7.53 15.80
C PHE A 142 3.78 8.46 17.02
N GLY A 143 4.10 7.99 18.22
CA GLY A 143 4.21 8.85 19.41
C GLY A 143 5.49 9.70 19.44
N ASN A 144 6.46 9.41 18.58
CA ASN A 144 7.71 10.15 18.46
C ASN A 144 7.65 11.12 17.28
N LYS A 145 8.25 12.30 17.45
CA LYS A 145 8.41 13.25 16.34
C LYS A 145 9.32 12.64 15.26
N ASN A 146 8.94 12.82 14.00
CA ASN A 146 9.70 12.37 12.83
C ASN A 146 9.85 10.84 12.70
N CYS A 147 8.87 10.08 13.11
CA CYS A 147 8.78 8.66 12.81
C CYS A 147 8.80 8.44 11.28
N LEU A 148 9.55 7.43 10.83
CA LEU A 148 9.69 7.14 9.39
C LEU A 148 8.33 6.91 8.71
N THR A 149 7.44 6.15 9.36
CA THR A 149 6.08 5.91 8.88
C THR A 149 5.30 7.20 8.64
N GLU A 150 5.31 8.12 9.60
CA GLU A 150 4.63 9.40 9.46
C GLU A 150 5.24 10.26 8.35
N SER A 151 6.56 10.26 8.24
CA SER A 151 7.27 11.00 7.20
C SER A 151 6.86 10.52 5.80
N LEU A 152 6.78 9.20 5.59
CA LEU A 152 6.37 8.59 4.31
C LEU A 152 4.93 8.89 3.93
N ILE A 153 4.02 8.99 4.91
CA ILE A 153 2.59 9.21 4.65
C ILE A 153 2.26 10.71 4.51
N LYS A 154 2.97 11.57 5.25
CA LYS A 154 2.65 13.01 5.33
C LYS A 154 3.31 13.86 4.25
N ILE A 155 4.30 13.32 3.54
CA ILE A 155 4.95 14.09 2.48
C ILE A 155 3.99 14.36 1.33
N GLU A 156 3.97 15.58 0.86
CA GLU A 156 3.15 15.99 -0.27
C GLU A 156 3.78 15.55 -1.60
N ASN A 157 2.98 14.95 -2.47
CA ASN A 157 3.37 14.51 -3.82
C ASN A 157 4.50 13.47 -3.89
N ALA A 158 4.76 12.71 -2.82
CA ALA A 158 5.75 11.65 -2.81
C ALA A 158 5.48 10.66 -1.65
N GLY A 159 6.41 9.74 -1.38
CA GLY A 159 6.35 8.83 -0.24
C GLY A 159 5.62 7.54 -0.51
N GLY A 160 4.71 7.14 0.39
CA GLY A 160 3.93 5.91 0.32
C GLY A 160 2.43 6.14 0.55
N VAL A 161 1.60 5.28 -0.05
CA VAL A 161 0.14 5.35 0.12
C VAL A 161 -0.32 4.81 1.48
N GLY A 162 0.54 4.12 2.19
CA GLY A 162 0.34 3.58 3.53
C GLY A 162 1.53 2.74 3.97
N VAL A 163 1.59 2.44 5.25
CA VAL A 163 2.70 1.70 5.86
C VAL A 163 2.17 0.70 6.88
N ILE A 164 2.69 -0.51 6.88
CA ILE A 164 2.64 -1.41 8.03
C ILE A 164 3.99 -1.36 8.73
N ALA A 165 3.99 -1.00 10.01
CA ALA A 165 5.20 -0.87 10.79
C ALA A 165 4.95 -1.11 12.29
N PRO A 166 5.98 -1.52 13.05
CA PRO A 166 5.86 -1.71 14.49
C PRO A 166 6.10 -0.43 15.27
N THR A 167 5.40 -0.27 16.39
CA THR A 167 5.49 0.91 17.25
C THR A 167 6.63 0.84 18.27
N PHE A 168 7.26 -0.33 18.44
CA PHE A 168 8.37 -0.54 19.38
C PHE A 168 9.28 -1.68 18.88
N GLU A 169 10.27 -2.06 19.71
CA GLU A 169 11.19 -3.15 19.42
C GLU A 169 10.45 -4.48 19.24
N THR A 170 10.78 -5.19 18.18
CA THR A 170 10.19 -6.48 17.82
C THR A 170 11.26 -7.57 17.74
N HIS A 171 10.83 -8.82 17.72
CA HIS A 171 11.74 -9.95 17.65
C HIS A 171 11.84 -10.49 16.23
N THR A 172 13.06 -10.69 15.77
CA THR A 172 13.39 -11.18 14.43
C THR A 172 12.56 -12.40 14.02
N HIS A 173 12.47 -13.38 14.88
CA HIS A 173 11.77 -14.64 14.60
C HIS A 173 10.27 -14.46 14.35
N SER A 174 9.62 -13.65 15.18
CA SER A 174 8.19 -13.36 15.02
C SER A 174 7.93 -12.48 13.81
N ASN A 175 8.86 -11.61 13.47
CA ASN A 175 8.75 -10.74 12.30
C ASN A 175 8.76 -11.51 10.98
N ASP A 176 9.56 -12.58 10.87
CA ASP A 176 9.56 -13.44 9.69
C ASP A 176 8.22 -14.12 9.51
N SER A 177 7.70 -14.74 10.56
CA SER A 177 6.37 -15.38 10.54
C SER A 177 5.25 -14.36 10.26
N TYR A 178 5.36 -13.16 10.83
CA TYR A 178 4.41 -12.09 10.56
C TYR A 178 4.42 -11.68 9.08
N LEU A 179 5.60 -11.47 8.50
CA LEU A 179 5.74 -11.08 7.11
C LEU A 179 5.24 -12.16 6.14
N TRP A 180 5.51 -13.43 6.44
CA TRP A 180 4.96 -14.54 5.69
C TRP A 180 3.43 -14.56 5.76
N GLY A 181 2.84 -14.28 6.91
CA GLY A 181 1.38 -14.15 7.05
C GLY A 181 0.78 -12.96 6.29
N VAL A 182 1.52 -11.86 6.10
CA VAL A 182 1.09 -10.76 5.21
C VAL A 182 1.04 -11.25 3.76
N TRP A 183 2.08 -11.94 3.31
CA TRP A 183 2.14 -12.43 1.93
C TRP A 183 1.20 -13.61 1.66
N ASP A 184 0.96 -14.46 2.65
CA ASP A 184 -0.06 -15.50 2.57
C ASP A 184 -1.47 -14.91 2.36
N PHE A 185 -1.74 -13.76 2.95
CA PHE A 185 -2.99 -13.05 2.70
C PHE A 185 -3.03 -12.40 1.31
N PHE A 186 -1.94 -11.87 0.80
CA PHE A 186 -1.90 -11.29 -0.54
C PHE A 186 -1.98 -12.34 -1.64
N GLU A 187 -1.31 -13.46 -1.46
CA GLU A 187 -1.17 -14.55 -2.43
C GLU A 187 -1.62 -15.86 -1.78
N ASN A 188 -2.84 -16.30 -2.05
CA ASN A 188 -3.45 -17.47 -1.43
C ASN A 188 -2.64 -18.77 -1.62
N ASP A 189 -1.87 -18.85 -2.69
CA ASP A 189 -1.05 -20.01 -3.00
C ASP A 189 0.39 -19.91 -2.45
N PHE A 190 0.69 -18.85 -1.69
CA PHE A 190 2.01 -18.64 -1.12
C PHE A 190 2.34 -19.70 -0.07
N LEU A 191 1.44 -19.95 0.88
CA LEU A 191 1.56 -20.94 1.92
C LEU A 191 0.24 -21.73 2.11
N PRO A 192 -0.21 -22.50 1.10
CA PRO A 192 -1.55 -23.09 1.09
C PRO A 192 -1.80 -24.05 2.24
N ASP A 193 -0.75 -24.66 2.82
CA ASP A 193 -0.85 -25.61 3.91
C ASP A 193 -0.62 -24.97 5.29
N TYR A 194 -0.21 -23.70 5.34
CA TYR A 194 0.18 -22.98 6.56
C TYR A 194 -0.60 -21.71 6.80
N GLY A 195 -1.38 -21.30 5.82
CA GLY A 195 -2.12 -20.05 5.81
C GLY A 195 -3.16 -19.94 6.91
N THR A 196 -3.69 -18.76 7.04
CA THR A 196 -4.85 -18.51 7.87
C THR A 196 -6.10 -18.99 7.13
N SER A 197 -7.15 -19.32 7.88
CA SER A 197 -8.48 -19.60 7.30
C SER A 197 -9.17 -18.34 6.71
N VAL A 198 -8.47 -17.25 6.55
CA VAL A 198 -9.01 -16.01 5.99
C VAL A 198 -8.91 -16.07 4.46
N GLU A 199 -9.99 -16.45 3.83
CA GLU A 199 -10.08 -16.40 2.37
C GLU A 199 -9.95 -14.96 1.87
N ASN A 200 -9.05 -14.74 0.95
CA ASN A 200 -8.74 -13.39 0.46
C ASN A 200 -9.32 -13.08 -0.92
N ASN A 201 -9.68 -14.03 -1.75
CA ASN A 201 -10.13 -13.79 -3.13
C ASN A 201 -9.25 -12.81 -3.92
N ASN A 202 -7.93 -12.88 -3.74
CA ASN A 202 -6.92 -12.00 -4.35
C ASN A 202 -7.13 -10.50 -4.05
N ASN A 203 -7.60 -10.17 -2.88
CA ASN A 203 -7.76 -8.79 -2.44
C ASN A 203 -6.47 -8.31 -1.73
N TYR A 204 -5.67 -7.54 -2.41
CA TYR A 204 -4.48 -6.89 -1.83
C TYR A 204 -4.88 -5.72 -0.93
N MET A 205 -5.43 -6.03 0.24
CA MET A 205 -5.88 -5.06 1.24
C MET A 205 -4.94 -5.09 2.46
N PRO A 206 -4.03 -4.13 2.59
CA PRO A 206 -2.97 -4.18 3.62
C PRO A 206 -3.47 -4.20 5.05
N ALA A 207 -4.55 -3.48 5.36
CA ALA A 207 -5.10 -3.47 6.72
C ALA A 207 -5.63 -4.86 7.11
N PHE A 208 -6.24 -5.58 6.18
CA PHE A 208 -6.69 -6.95 6.39
C PHE A 208 -5.52 -7.93 6.44
N ALA A 209 -4.50 -7.72 5.60
CA ALA A 209 -3.26 -8.51 5.65
C ALA A 209 -2.56 -8.38 7.02
N ASN A 210 -2.54 -7.18 7.61
CA ASN A 210 -2.03 -6.97 8.97
C ASN A 210 -2.80 -7.81 10.01
N VAL A 211 -4.12 -7.91 9.90
CA VAL A 211 -4.93 -8.74 10.81
C VAL A 211 -4.67 -10.22 10.56
N SER A 212 -4.66 -10.64 9.28
CA SER A 212 -4.38 -12.02 8.90
C SER A 212 -3.01 -12.48 9.38
N ALA A 213 -1.98 -11.66 9.21
CA ALA A 213 -0.63 -11.95 9.68
C ALA A 213 -0.56 -12.17 11.21
N LYS A 214 -1.35 -11.41 11.97
CA LYS A 214 -1.46 -11.61 13.43
C LYS A 214 -2.10 -12.96 13.77
N HIS A 215 -3.11 -13.36 13.03
CA HIS A 215 -3.68 -14.72 13.18
C HIS A 215 -2.67 -15.79 12.76
N PHE A 216 -1.94 -15.57 11.67
CA PHE A 216 -0.93 -16.49 11.19
C PHE A 216 0.14 -16.78 12.26
N ILE A 217 0.69 -15.77 12.93
CA ILE A 217 1.69 -15.99 13.98
C ILE A 217 1.14 -16.71 15.22
N TYR A 218 -0.17 -16.62 15.50
CA TYR A 218 -0.79 -17.39 16.59
C TYR A 218 -0.96 -18.87 16.27
N GLN A 219 -1.00 -19.23 15.00
CA GLN A 219 -1.03 -20.63 14.55
C GLN A 219 0.35 -21.28 14.58
N GLN A 220 1.43 -20.50 14.69
CA GLN A 220 2.78 -21.00 14.73
C GLN A 220 3.16 -21.44 16.16
N ASN A 221 3.94 -22.50 16.26
CA ASN A 221 4.55 -22.90 17.52
C ASN A 221 5.97 -22.31 17.59
N PHE A 222 6.15 -21.41 18.52
CA PHE A 222 7.48 -20.84 18.79
C PHE A 222 8.17 -21.63 19.89
N PRO A 223 9.52 -21.75 19.87
CA PRO A 223 10.27 -22.31 20.98
C PRO A 223 9.89 -21.65 22.32
N ASN A 224 9.94 -22.39 23.41
CA ASN A 224 9.51 -21.93 24.74
C ASN A 224 10.16 -20.60 25.18
N THR A 225 11.38 -20.33 24.73
CA THR A 225 12.11 -19.08 24.99
C THR A 225 11.50 -17.86 24.31
N TYR A 226 10.59 -18.05 23.34
CA TYR A 226 10.01 -16.98 22.52
C TYR A 226 8.48 -16.91 22.57
N GLN A 227 7.84 -17.62 23.51
CA GLN A 227 6.37 -17.71 23.57
C GLN A 227 5.67 -16.36 23.66
N ASN A 228 6.27 -15.39 24.37
CA ASN A 228 5.68 -14.07 24.53
C ASN A 228 5.91 -13.14 23.32
N THR A 229 6.79 -13.52 22.38
CA THR A 229 7.15 -12.65 21.27
C THR A 229 6.03 -12.50 20.25
N ARG A 230 5.18 -13.51 20.04
CA ARG A 230 4.04 -13.43 19.13
C ARG A 230 2.97 -12.47 19.61
N GLU A 231 2.66 -12.47 20.92
CA GLU A 231 1.71 -11.50 21.49
C GLU A 231 2.26 -10.08 21.36
N LEU A 232 3.52 -9.90 21.70
CA LEU A 232 4.21 -8.63 21.54
C LEU A 232 4.16 -8.17 20.07
N THR A 233 4.53 -9.03 19.11
CA THR A 233 4.51 -8.72 17.68
C THR A 233 3.11 -8.35 17.21
N SER A 234 2.08 -9.10 17.63
CA SER A 234 0.69 -8.81 17.30
C SER A 234 0.22 -7.44 17.78
N ASN A 235 0.68 -7.04 18.97
CA ASN A 235 0.31 -5.75 19.56
C ASN A 235 1.06 -4.57 18.95
N LEU A 236 2.27 -4.80 18.42
CA LEU A 236 3.14 -3.73 17.96
C LEU A 236 2.94 -3.34 16.49
N PHE A 237 2.60 -4.30 15.61
CA PHE A 237 2.40 -3.97 14.19
C PHE A 237 1.06 -3.30 13.94
N HIS A 238 1.11 -2.15 13.30
CA HIS A 238 -0.05 -1.34 12.91
C HIS A 238 -0.04 -1.03 11.43
N ALA A 239 -1.24 -0.99 10.84
CA ALA A 239 -1.45 -0.50 9.49
C ALA A 239 -1.83 0.99 9.55
N HIS A 240 -0.97 1.82 9.00
CA HIS A 240 -1.16 3.26 8.87
C HIS A 240 -1.62 3.56 7.44
N CYS A 241 -2.89 3.33 7.16
CA CYS A 241 -3.49 3.50 5.84
C CYS A 241 -5.01 3.57 5.95
N ASP A 242 -5.68 3.85 4.82
CA ASP A 242 -7.12 3.59 4.70
C ASP A 242 -7.38 2.09 4.89
N ALA A 243 -8.34 1.74 5.74
CA ALA A 243 -8.68 0.35 6.06
C ALA A 243 -9.16 -0.45 4.84
N PHE A 244 -9.74 0.22 3.85
CA PHE A 244 -10.28 -0.38 2.63
C PHE A 244 -9.39 -0.13 1.40
N LEU A 245 -8.18 0.38 1.60
CA LEU A 245 -7.20 0.53 0.53
C LEU A 245 -6.96 -0.82 -0.15
N LYS A 246 -7.10 -0.83 -1.48
CA LYS A 246 -6.73 -1.96 -2.33
C LYS A 246 -5.50 -1.59 -3.16
N LEU A 247 -4.48 -2.43 -3.09
CA LEU A 247 -3.31 -2.28 -3.95
C LEU A 247 -3.56 -2.94 -5.31
N TYR A 248 -2.77 -2.54 -6.28
CA TYR A 248 -2.69 -3.27 -7.54
C TYR A 248 -1.95 -4.60 -7.33
N SER A 249 -2.52 -5.70 -7.82
CA SER A 249 -1.84 -7.00 -7.88
C SER A 249 -1.19 -7.25 -9.24
N GLU A 250 -1.56 -6.45 -10.23
CA GLU A 250 -1.06 -6.50 -11.61
C GLU A 250 -0.76 -5.08 -12.11
N VAL A 251 -0.03 -4.99 -13.22
CA VAL A 251 0.18 -3.70 -13.90
C VAL A 251 -1.19 -3.12 -14.29
N PRO A 252 -1.57 -1.94 -13.76
CA PRO A 252 -2.90 -1.41 -13.96
C PRO A 252 -3.14 -1.05 -15.42
N GLN A 253 -4.31 -1.39 -15.90
CA GLN A 253 -4.75 -1.11 -17.26
C GLN A 253 -5.57 0.17 -17.32
N GLN A 254 -5.61 0.82 -18.47
CA GLN A 254 -6.54 1.90 -18.74
C GLN A 254 -7.95 1.35 -18.88
N MET A 255 -8.94 2.11 -18.38
CA MET A 255 -10.34 1.80 -18.63
C MET A 255 -10.84 2.53 -19.87
N ASN A 256 -11.67 1.84 -20.67
CA ASN A 256 -12.41 2.50 -21.72
C ASN A 256 -13.75 2.98 -21.14
N ILE A 257 -13.90 4.29 -20.99
CA ILE A 257 -15.09 4.95 -20.45
C ILE A 257 -15.70 5.81 -21.54
N GLU A 258 -16.99 5.61 -21.78
CA GLU A 258 -17.79 6.42 -22.69
C GLU A 258 -18.90 7.11 -21.87
N HIS A 259 -19.12 8.40 -22.06
CA HIS A 259 -20.15 9.12 -21.31
C HIS A 259 -20.62 10.36 -22.07
N ASP A 260 -21.71 10.96 -21.60
CA ASP A 260 -22.19 12.24 -22.10
C ASP A 260 -21.13 13.34 -21.90
N ASN A 261 -21.00 14.25 -22.86
CA ASN A 261 -20.02 15.34 -22.81
C ASN A 261 -20.44 16.48 -21.88
N SER A 262 -21.70 16.56 -21.52
CA SER A 262 -22.28 17.54 -20.61
C SER A 262 -23.43 16.95 -19.83
N TYR A 263 -23.71 17.48 -18.66
CA TYR A 263 -24.84 17.10 -17.82
C TYR A 263 -25.90 18.22 -17.87
N TYR A 264 -27.14 17.86 -18.17
CA TYR A 264 -28.26 18.78 -18.11
C TYR A 264 -29.00 18.60 -16.77
N SER A 265 -29.01 19.66 -15.97
CA SER A 265 -29.52 19.62 -14.59
C SER A 265 -31.00 19.18 -14.49
N GLU A 266 -31.78 19.48 -15.53
CA GLU A 266 -33.20 19.11 -15.61
C GLU A 266 -33.42 17.62 -15.78
N ASN A 267 -32.49 16.93 -16.44
CA ASN A 267 -32.62 15.50 -16.74
C ASN A 267 -32.43 14.59 -15.52
N LYS A 268 -31.74 15.10 -14.49
CA LYS A 268 -31.39 14.33 -13.28
C LYS A 268 -30.75 12.98 -13.56
N SER A 269 -30.14 12.81 -14.71
CA SER A 269 -29.52 11.59 -15.14
C SER A 269 -28.30 11.86 -16.02
N PHE A 270 -27.30 11.00 -15.91
CA PHE A 270 -26.06 11.03 -16.66
C PHE A 270 -25.77 9.66 -17.25
N ASN A 271 -25.54 9.58 -18.56
CA ASN A 271 -25.27 8.33 -19.23
C ASN A 271 -23.78 8.04 -19.26
N ILE A 272 -23.42 6.83 -18.86
CA ILE A 272 -22.06 6.36 -18.81
C ILE A 272 -21.95 4.87 -19.11
N LYS A 273 -20.92 4.49 -19.84
CA LYS A 273 -20.51 3.09 -20.01
C LYS A 273 -19.16 2.91 -19.35
N ALA A 274 -19.11 2.07 -18.35
CA ALA A 274 -17.91 1.69 -17.62
C ALA A 274 -17.78 0.16 -17.55
N PRO A 275 -16.58 -0.39 -17.45
CA PRO A 275 -16.37 -1.84 -17.36
C PRO A 275 -17.21 -2.48 -16.26
N ALA A 276 -17.74 -3.68 -16.51
CA ALA A 276 -18.50 -4.42 -15.51
C ALA A 276 -17.67 -4.61 -14.21
N GLY A 277 -18.29 -4.41 -13.05
CA GLY A 277 -17.66 -4.50 -11.75
C GLY A 277 -16.77 -3.30 -11.40
N SER A 278 -16.80 -2.20 -12.15
CA SER A 278 -16.23 -0.93 -11.73
C SER A 278 -17.17 -0.19 -10.78
N ILE A 279 -16.63 0.70 -9.97
CA ILE A 279 -17.41 1.62 -9.14
C ILE A 279 -17.38 2.99 -9.82
N ILE A 280 -18.55 3.55 -10.07
CA ILE A 280 -18.73 4.86 -10.65
C ILE A 280 -19.23 5.78 -9.56
N GLY A 281 -18.46 6.83 -9.26
CA GLY A 281 -18.83 7.91 -8.36
C GLY A 281 -19.14 9.19 -9.14
N SER A 282 -20.17 9.90 -8.75
CA SER A 282 -20.41 11.28 -9.18
C SER A 282 -20.38 12.23 -7.99
N SER A 283 -19.74 13.37 -8.15
CA SER A 283 -19.64 14.41 -7.13
C SER A 283 -19.69 15.80 -7.74
N THR A 284 -19.94 16.78 -6.91
CA THR A 284 -19.82 18.20 -7.24
C THR A 284 -19.04 18.89 -6.14
N GLU A 285 -18.51 20.06 -6.43
CA GLU A 285 -17.88 20.91 -5.43
C GLU A 285 -18.74 22.15 -5.24
N ASP A 286 -19.10 22.44 -4.02
CA ASP A 286 -19.83 23.63 -3.63
C ASP A 286 -19.08 24.37 -2.51
N TYR A 287 -19.71 25.39 -1.93
CA TYR A 287 -19.10 26.21 -0.88
C TYR A 287 -18.65 25.38 0.35
N ASP A 288 -19.34 24.29 0.64
CA ASP A 288 -19.04 23.41 1.77
C ASP A 288 -18.00 22.32 1.42
N GLY A 289 -17.55 22.23 0.17
CA GLY A 289 -16.56 21.30 -0.33
C GLY A 289 -17.12 20.24 -1.28
N ILE A 290 -16.41 19.11 -1.40
CA ILE A 290 -16.80 18.03 -2.31
C ILE A 290 -17.98 17.25 -1.74
N LYS A 291 -19.06 17.17 -2.49
CA LYS A 291 -20.28 16.41 -2.18
C LYS A 291 -20.47 15.24 -3.15
N THR A 292 -20.58 14.04 -2.60
CA THR A 292 -20.95 12.86 -3.41
C THR A 292 -22.44 12.89 -3.72
N LEU A 293 -22.78 12.73 -5.00
CA LEU A 293 -24.14 12.79 -5.51
C LEU A 293 -24.74 11.41 -5.73
N ALA A 294 -23.98 10.50 -6.36
CA ALA A 294 -24.41 9.13 -6.60
C ALA A 294 -23.22 8.18 -6.69
N ILE A 295 -23.49 6.91 -6.38
CA ILE A 295 -22.56 5.80 -6.56
C ILE A 295 -23.31 4.70 -7.30
N ALA A 296 -22.69 4.13 -8.33
CA ALA A 296 -23.25 3.03 -9.11
C ALA A 296 -22.16 2.00 -9.45
N GLU A 297 -22.58 0.79 -9.77
CA GLU A 297 -21.70 -0.24 -10.32
C GLU A 297 -21.74 -0.22 -11.85
N GLY A 298 -20.57 -0.30 -12.49
CA GLY A 298 -20.46 -0.40 -13.94
C GLY A 298 -20.95 -1.75 -14.45
N THR A 299 -21.80 -1.73 -15.48
CA THR A 299 -22.41 -2.93 -16.07
C THR A 299 -21.69 -3.46 -17.31
N GLY A 300 -20.70 -2.72 -17.83
CA GLY A 300 -20.05 -2.99 -19.12
C GLY A 300 -20.84 -2.44 -20.32
N SER A 301 -22.06 -1.97 -20.10
CA SER A 301 -22.94 -1.38 -21.11
C SER A 301 -23.27 0.07 -20.77
N MET A 302 -23.83 0.81 -21.72
CA MET A 302 -24.35 2.16 -21.45
C MET A 302 -25.47 2.07 -20.42
N GLN A 303 -25.36 2.84 -19.35
CA GLN A 303 -26.33 2.93 -18.25
C GLN A 303 -26.56 4.37 -17.86
N SER A 304 -27.71 4.65 -17.28
CA SER A 304 -28.04 5.97 -16.76
C SER A 304 -27.89 6.00 -15.25
N ILE A 305 -27.13 6.95 -14.74
CA ILE A 305 -26.97 7.20 -13.31
C ILE A 305 -27.90 8.32 -12.90
N ASN A 306 -28.72 8.08 -11.89
CA ASN A 306 -29.62 9.09 -11.34
C ASN A 306 -28.84 10.04 -10.44
N ILE A 307 -28.90 11.33 -10.75
CA ILE A 307 -28.34 12.43 -9.94
C ILE A 307 -29.55 13.17 -9.33
N PRO A 308 -29.85 12.95 -8.04
CA PRO A 308 -31.12 13.34 -7.45
C PRO A 308 -31.28 14.86 -7.26
N GLU A 309 -30.20 15.61 -7.36
CA GLU A 309 -30.18 17.04 -7.08
C GLU A 309 -30.12 17.88 -8.35
N HIS A 310 -30.68 19.09 -8.29
CA HIS A 310 -30.42 20.12 -9.24
C HIS A 310 -29.05 20.75 -8.94
N LEU A 311 -28.16 20.69 -9.92
CA LEU A 311 -26.82 21.22 -9.76
C LEU A 311 -26.75 22.63 -10.32
N ASN A 312 -25.97 23.47 -9.66
CA ASN A 312 -25.67 24.82 -10.16
C ASN A 312 -24.82 24.71 -11.43
N PRO A 313 -25.20 25.37 -12.54
CA PRO A 313 -24.41 25.40 -13.76
C PRO A 313 -23.02 26.04 -13.64
N GLU A 314 -22.77 26.80 -12.59
CA GLU A 314 -21.44 27.34 -12.30
C GLU A 314 -20.46 26.33 -11.74
N ASN A 315 -20.97 25.20 -11.23
CA ASN A 315 -20.18 24.10 -10.73
C ASN A 315 -19.88 23.08 -11.83
N ASN A 316 -19.04 22.09 -11.51
CA ASN A 316 -18.80 20.95 -12.38
C ASN A 316 -19.36 19.67 -11.75
N LEU A 317 -19.77 18.75 -12.61
CA LEU A 317 -20.03 17.37 -12.23
C LEU A 317 -18.71 16.58 -12.42
N TYR A 318 -18.17 16.04 -11.36
CA TYR A 318 -16.99 15.18 -11.42
C TYR A 318 -17.43 13.72 -11.49
N ILE A 319 -16.91 13.00 -12.46
CA ILE A 319 -17.11 11.56 -12.63
C ILE A 319 -15.80 10.86 -12.32
N THR A 320 -15.84 9.95 -11.37
CA THR A 320 -14.70 9.09 -11.01
C THR A 320 -15.09 7.63 -11.21
N VAL A 321 -14.26 6.88 -11.93
CA VAL A 321 -14.46 5.43 -12.09
C VAL A 321 -13.23 4.70 -11.57
N THR A 322 -13.47 3.72 -10.69
CA THR A 322 -12.42 2.86 -10.14
C THR A 322 -12.73 1.39 -10.39
N LYS A 323 -11.68 0.61 -10.64
CA LYS A 323 -11.76 -0.85 -10.74
C LYS A 323 -10.44 -1.46 -10.32
N THR A 324 -10.46 -2.64 -9.69
CA THR A 324 -9.25 -3.38 -9.33
C THR A 324 -8.35 -3.54 -10.56
N ASN A 325 -7.05 -3.33 -10.40
CA ASN A 325 -6.02 -3.42 -11.44
C ASN A 325 -6.26 -2.51 -12.67
N HIS A 326 -6.92 -1.37 -12.45
CA HIS A 326 -7.09 -0.34 -13.48
C HIS A 326 -6.73 1.02 -12.92
N LEU A 327 -6.17 1.87 -13.77
CA LEU A 327 -5.92 3.26 -13.43
C LEU A 327 -7.26 3.96 -13.23
N ARG A 328 -7.34 4.79 -12.19
CA ARG A 328 -8.53 5.59 -11.88
C ARG A 328 -8.83 6.52 -13.06
N TYR A 329 -10.08 6.54 -13.48
CA TYR A 329 -10.59 7.52 -14.44
C TYR A 329 -11.22 8.68 -13.69
N GLU A 330 -10.92 9.89 -14.09
CA GLU A 330 -11.53 11.13 -13.58
C GLU A 330 -11.80 12.08 -14.71
N GLN A 331 -12.99 12.68 -14.71
CA GLN A 331 -13.40 13.67 -15.68
C GLN A 331 -14.29 14.71 -15.04
N SER A 332 -14.02 15.97 -15.36
CA SER A 332 -14.90 17.10 -15.08
C SER A 332 -15.86 17.29 -16.23
N ILE A 333 -17.15 17.36 -15.94
CA ILE A 333 -18.25 17.47 -16.88
C ILE A 333 -18.94 18.81 -16.66
N GLU A 334 -19.11 19.58 -17.74
CA GLU A 334 -19.84 20.84 -17.69
C GLU A 334 -21.31 20.61 -17.36
N ILE A 335 -21.84 21.37 -16.40
CA ILE A 335 -23.27 21.37 -16.08
C ILE A 335 -23.96 22.42 -16.96
N LYS A 336 -25.01 22.01 -17.65
CA LYS A 336 -25.86 22.89 -18.49
C LYS A 336 -27.27 22.94 -17.94
N THR A 337 -27.96 23.99 -18.30
CA THR A 337 -29.38 24.15 -18.04
C THR A 337 -30.05 24.76 -19.28
N ASP A 338 -31.22 24.26 -19.61
CA ASP A 338 -32.08 24.80 -20.66
C ASP A 338 -32.99 25.93 -20.12
N ASN A 339 -33.09 26.08 -18.81
CA ASN A 339 -33.90 27.06 -18.12
C ASN A 339 -33.06 28.26 -17.67
N ALA A 340 -33.71 29.41 -17.53
CA ALA A 340 -33.10 30.58 -16.91
C ALA A 340 -32.71 30.20 -15.45
N PHE A 341 -31.45 30.35 -15.11
CA PHE A 341 -30.91 30.07 -13.78
C PHE A 341 -30.65 31.41 -13.08
N VAL A 342 -31.11 31.49 -11.86
CA VAL A 342 -30.86 32.66 -11.01
C VAL A 342 -30.11 32.21 -9.77
N THR A 343 -28.88 32.65 -9.61
CA THR A 343 -28.10 32.52 -8.38
C THR A 343 -28.29 33.74 -7.52
N MET A 344 -28.40 33.52 -6.23
CA MET A 344 -28.30 34.62 -5.27
C MET A 344 -26.82 34.76 -4.90
N GLU A 345 -26.17 35.76 -5.50
CA GLU A 345 -24.75 35.99 -5.24
C GLU A 345 -24.47 36.66 -3.89
N ASP A 346 -25.41 37.54 -3.44
CA ASP A 346 -25.25 38.23 -2.17
C ASP A 346 -26.61 38.69 -1.59
N PHE A 347 -26.71 38.82 -0.29
CA PHE A 347 -27.84 39.47 0.37
C PHE A 347 -27.35 40.39 1.47
N PHE A 348 -27.98 41.54 1.59
CA PHE A 348 -27.69 42.50 2.63
C PHE A 348 -28.91 42.69 3.52
N PHE A 349 -28.67 42.76 4.83
CA PHE A 349 -29.67 43.22 5.77
C PHE A 349 -29.53 44.75 5.92
N ASP A 350 -30.58 45.50 5.64
CA ASP A 350 -30.66 46.90 6.02
C ASP A 350 -31.11 46.99 7.47
N ASP A 351 -30.20 47.27 8.38
CA ASP A 351 -30.44 47.39 9.82
C ASP A 351 -31.42 48.49 10.17
N ASN A 352 -31.67 49.45 9.25
CA ASN A 352 -32.59 50.55 9.53
C ASN A 352 -34.05 50.22 9.30
N GLN A 353 -34.34 49.17 8.49
CA GLN A 353 -35.73 48.85 8.14
C GLN A 353 -36.07 47.36 8.23
N HIS A 354 -35.15 46.51 8.59
CA HIS A 354 -35.28 45.03 8.62
C HIS A 354 -35.76 44.40 7.29
N ASN A 355 -35.42 45.03 6.16
CA ASN A 355 -35.77 44.51 4.87
C ASN A 355 -34.58 43.79 4.22
N LEU A 356 -34.86 42.57 3.72
CA LEU A 356 -33.91 41.85 2.85
C LEU A 356 -33.86 42.53 1.49
N ILE A 357 -32.68 42.99 1.07
CA ILE A 357 -32.44 43.51 -0.27
C ILE A 357 -31.69 42.43 -1.02
N PHE A 358 -32.28 41.95 -2.09
CA PHE A 358 -31.65 41.06 -3.06
C PHE A 358 -31.10 41.92 -4.20
N ASN A 359 -29.81 41.79 -4.46
CA ASN A 359 -29.17 42.41 -5.65
C ASN A 359 -29.04 41.39 -6.76
#